data_39808be82744fc9d6dd227cc8ce87e92
#
_entry.id   39808be82744fc9d6dd227cc8ce87e92
#
_cell.length_a   1.000
_cell.length_b   1.000
_cell.length_c   1.000
_cell.angle_alpha   90.00
_cell.angle_beta   90.00
_cell.angle_gamma   90.00
#
_symmetry.space_group_name_H-M   'P 1'
#
loop_
_entity.id
_entity.type
_entity.pdbx_description
1 polymer ?
#
loop_
_entity_poly.entity_id
_entity_poly.type
_entity_poly.pdbx_seq_one_letter_code
_entity_poly.pdbx_strand_id
1 'polypeptide(L)'
;MSAVLRRIFRSTDEEVATLAQLHEARAHEQELAHQVAELCEQVDSLQTRFDLVRLATSDGLWDMEINPDDPSNPDNPFWWSDQFRRMLGFTSEKDFPNVLSSWSSRLHPEDKDRTLAAFGKHLADRSGRTPYDVKYRLAMRDRSYRWFRARGETIRATDGSPLRVAGSLTDITEAVQDDQLLHTMMIRFDLGREMLQEGLWDMEVVAGDPVNPKNAFWWSQQFRRLLGYETEAEFPNVLESWASKLHPEDLDRVVGAFTAHLTDRTGRTPYDVEYRLRCKDGSFHWFRARGQTKRAADGTPLRVVGALADISLQRQEEENQHAERENNLFMDNSLKTIGEIVGSIQKVAHQTNLLALNASVEAARAGTAGRGFAVVADEMRVLAHQVQSATAQIVAIQQSLADRRHKKK
;
A
#
# COMPACT_ATOMS: atom_id res chain seq x y z
N MET A 1 71.44 74.38 59.98
CA MET A 1 71.65 73.15 59.17
C MET A 1 70.47 72.11 59.28
N SER A 2 69.51 72.29 60.13
CA SER A 2 68.45 71.30 60.35
C SER A 2 67.19 71.38 59.44
N ALA A 3 66.78 72.53 58.93
CA ALA A 3 65.53 72.66 58.14
C ALA A 3 65.69 72.33 56.63
N VAL A 4 66.89 72.55 56.08
CA VAL A 4 67.17 72.24 54.65
C VAL A 4 67.33 70.71 54.47
N LEU A 5 67.97 70.01 55.38
CA LEU A 5 68.09 68.57 55.35
C LEU A 5 66.71 67.83 55.49
N ARG A 6 65.81 68.30 56.33
CA ARG A 6 64.45 67.78 56.42
C ARG A 6 63.63 67.98 55.13
N ARG A 7 63.84 69.01 54.40
CA ARG A 7 63.13 69.31 53.14
C ARG A 7 63.64 68.46 52.01
N ILE A 8 64.96 68.15 52.00
CA ILE A 8 65.56 67.27 50.96
C ILE A 8 65.14 65.83 51.24
N PHE A 9 65.11 65.34 52.50
CA PHE A 9 64.65 64.03 52.80
C PHE A 9 63.16 63.82 52.60
N ARG A 10 62.31 64.82 52.82
CA ARG A 10 60.88 64.77 52.50
C ARG A 10 60.63 64.72 50.98
N SER A 11 61.44 65.45 50.16
CA SER A 11 61.30 65.43 48.73
C SER A 11 61.73 64.12 48.13
N THR A 12 62.74 63.43 48.67
CA THR A 12 63.16 62.09 48.23
C THR A 12 62.15 60.97 48.67
N ASP A 13 61.53 61.11 49.81
CA ASP A 13 60.50 60.16 50.25
C ASP A 13 59.18 60.24 49.44
N GLU A 14 58.79 61.50 49.04
CA GLU A 14 57.68 61.72 48.15
C GLU A 14 57.94 61.27 46.71
N GLU A 15 59.17 61.41 46.19
CA GLU A 15 59.56 60.90 44.88
C GLU A 15 59.60 59.35 44.86
N VAL A 16 60.12 58.73 45.94
CA VAL A 16 60.11 57.26 46.07
C VAL A 16 58.72 56.69 46.18
N ALA A 17 57.79 57.34 46.94
CA ALA A 17 56.39 56.98 47.02
C ALA A 17 55.65 57.09 45.67
N THR A 18 55.96 58.16 44.89
CA THR A 18 55.40 58.35 43.55
C THR A 18 55.90 57.33 42.57
N LEU A 19 57.19 56.95 42.63
CA LEU A 19 57.77 55.87 41.77
C LEU A 19 57.18 54.52 42.18
N ALA A 20 56.96 54.20 43.44
CA ALA A 20 56.31 52.98 43.84
C ALA A 20 54.85 52.89 43.36
N GLN A 21 54.08 53.94 43.45
CA GLN A 21 52.72 54.03 42.89
C GLN A 21 52.71 53.88 41.35
N LEU A 22 53.72 54.45 40.68
CA LEU A 22 53.85 54.32 39.23
C LEU A 22 54.21 52.88 38.83
N HIS A 23 55.02 52.18 39.61
CA HIS A 23 55.34 50.76 39.38
C HIS A 23 54.11 49.88 39.63
N GLU A 24 53.35 50.16 40.67
CA GLU A 24 52.13 49.43 41.02
C GLU A 24 51.04 49.63 39.94
N ALA A 25 50.85 50.86 39.45
CA ALA A 25 49.97 51.17 38.34
C ALA A 25 50.38 50.45 37.05
N ARG A 26 51.67 50.41 36.71
CA ARG A 26 52.18 49.67 35.55
C ARG A 26 51.99 48.17 35.68
N ALA A 27 52.20 47.61 36.85
CA ALA A 27 51.97 46.17 37.08
C ALA A 27 50.46 45.83 36.91
N HIS A 28 49.61 46.70 37.41
CA HIS A 28 48.17 46.55 37.24
C HIS A 28 47.72 46.70 35.77
N GLU A 29 48.28 47.67 35.02
CA GLU A 29 48.06 47.84 33.60
C GLU A 29 48.49 46.61 32.80
N GLN A 30 49.66 46.00 33.11
CA GLN A 30 50.14 44.77 32.50
C GLN A 30 49.24 43.58 32.76
N GLU A 31 48.75 43.46 34.00
CA GLU A 31 47.79 42.39 34.38
C GLU A 31 46.45 42.56 33.66
N LEU A 32 45.89 43.77 33.55
CA LEU A 32 44.68 44.07 32.79
C LEU A 32 44.88 43.75 31.29
N ALA A 33 46.04 44.14 30.74
CA ALA A 33 46.36 43.84 29.33
C ALA A 33 46.42 42.31 29.07
N HIS A 34 46.98 41.57 30.00
CA HIS A 34 47.02 40.08 29.93
C HIS A 34 45.59 39.47 29.99
N GLN A 35 44.75 39.93 30.92
CA GLN A 35 43.36 39.49 31.05
C GLN A 35 42.52 39.79 29.80
N VAL A 36 42.72 40.99 29.20
CA VAL A 36 42.06 41.37 27.95
C VAL A 36 42.50 40.46 26.79
N ALA A 37 43.83 40.15 26.70
CA ALA A 37 44.33 39.26 25.65
C ALA A 37 43.75 37.84 25.80
N GLU A 38 43.70 37.32 27.01
CA GLU A 38 43.11 36.01 27.29
C GLU A 38 41.60 35.95 26.97
N LEU A 39 40.86 37.02 27.32
CA LEU A 39 39.44 37.13 26.97
C LEU A 39 39.22 37.23 25.45
N CYS A 40 40.08 37.96 24.73
CA CYS A 40 40.02 38.01 23.27
C CYS A 40 40.24 36.65 22.63
N GLU A 41 41.23 35.88 23.09
CA GLU A 41 41.50 34.52 22.60
C GLU A 41 40.32 33.58 22.88
N GLN A 42 39.70 33.67 24.06
CA GLN A 42 38.50 32.93 24.39
C GLN A 42 37.32 33.27 23.47
N VAL A 43 37.08 34.55 23.19
CA VAL A 43 36.04 35.04 22.29
C VAL A 43 36.28 34.53 20.87
N ASP A 44 37.51 34.63 20.34
CA ASP A 44 37.88 34.17 19.01
C ASP A 44 37.65 32.61 18.89
N SER A 45 38.04 31.87 19.93
CA SER A 45 37.81 30.40 19.98
C SER A 45 36.33 30.06 19.97
N LEU A 46 35.53 30.76 20.78
CA LEU A 46 34.06 30.54 20.82
C LEU A 46 33.40 30.94 19.50
N GLN A 47 33.85 32.03 18.88
CA GLN A 47 33.34 32.49 17.58
C GLN A 47 33.68 31.50 16.47
N THR A 48 34.92 31.00 16.43
CA THR A 48 35.34 29.96 15.48
C THR A 48 34.51 28.70 15.67
N ARG A 49 34.26 28.24 16.91
CA ARG A 49 33.44 27.05 17.22
C ARG A 49 32.02 27.26 16.77
N PHE A 50 31.43 28.43 17.06
CA PHE A 50 30.06 28.77 16.62
C PHE A 50 29.93 28.75 15.10
N ASP A 51 30.88 29.34 14.39
CA ASP A 51 30.90 29.40 12.92
C ASP A 51 31.04 28.00 12.31
N LEU A 52 31.89 27.13 12.89
CA LEU A 52 32.02 25.76 12.42
C LEU A 52 30.72 24.97 12.62
N VAL A 53 30.07 25.09 13.78
CA VAL A 53 28.78 24.43 14.03
C VAL A 53 27.71 24.95 13.09
N ARG A 54 27.66 26.26 12.86
CA ARG A 54 26.73 26.90 11.91
C ARG A 54 26.92 26.40 10.48
N LEU A 55 28.16 26.21 10.05
CA LEU A 55 28.50 25.70 8.71
C LEU A 55 28.23 24.19 8.57
N ALA A 56 28.37 23.43 9.66
CA ALA A 56 28.14 21.98 9.67
C ALA A 56 26.65 21.62 9.70
N THR A 57 25.77 22.53 10.10
CA THR A 57 24.32 22.35 10.09
C THR A 57 23.71 22.97 8.82
N SER A 58 22.74 22.30 8.20
CA SER A 58 21.91 22.86 7.12
C SER A 58 20.78 23.75 7.63
N ASP A 59 20.66 23.91 8.94
CA ASP A 59 19.60 24.68 9.60
C ASP A 59 19.81 26.18 9.49
N GLY A 60 18.74 26.92 9.31
CA GLY A 60 18.71 28.38 9.43
C GLY A 60 18.62 28.79 10.89
N LEU A 61 19.63 29.49 11.42
CA LEU A 61 19.60 29.98 12.79
C LEU A 61 18.90 31.34 12.89
N TRP A 62 18.22 31.54 14.02
CA TRP A 62 17.55 32.78 14.34
C TRP A 62 17.72 33.11 15.83
N ASP A 63 17.64 34.38 16.14
CA ASP A 63 17.84 34.90 17.48
C ASP A 63 17.02 36.19 17.66
N MET A 64 16.50 36.41 18.88
CA MET A 64 15.75 37.58 19.25
C MET A 64 16.14 38.03 20.66
N GLU A 65 16.53 39.29 20.80
CA GLU A 65 16.60 39.94 22.10
C GLU A 65 15.20 40.37 22.55
N ILE A 66 14.88 40.07 23.80
CA ILE A 66 13.55 40.26 24.31
C ILE A 66 13.56 41.44 25.32
N ASN A 67 12.69 42.42 25.08
CA ASN A 67 12.38 43.37 26.10
C ASN A 67 11.53 42.68 27.19
N PRO A 68 12.04 42.56 28.46
CA PRO A 68 11.30 41.86 29.51
C PRO A 68 9.95 42.53 29.86
N ASP A 69 9.82 43.83 29.62
CA ASP A 69 8.59 44.59 29.88
C ASP A 69 7.53 44.36 28.77
N ASP A 70 7.97 44.05 27.55
CA ASP A 70 7.10 43.73 26.42
C ASP A 70 7.71 42.63 25.55
N PRO A 71 7.63 41.36 26.01
CA PRO A 71 8.24 40.23 25.27
C PRO A 71 7.65 39.95 23.87
N SER A 72 6.43 40.44 23.62
CA SER A 72 5.71 40.27 22.37
C SER A 72 5.86 41.43 21.39
N ASN A 73 6.67 42.43 21.73
CA ASN A 73 6.90 43.58 20.87
C ASN A 73 7.39 43.18 19.49
N PRO A 74 6.70 43.57 18.40
CA PRO A 74 7.11 43.24 17.02
C PRO A 74 8.42 43.92 16.63
N ASP A 75 8.83 44.96 17.37
CA ASP A 75 10.07 45.72 17.12
C ASP A 75 11.27 45.20 17.94
N ASN A 76 11.11 44.10 18.69
CA ASN A 76 12.24 43.46 19.35
C ASN A 76 13.30 43.08 18.29
N PRO A 77 14.60 43.33 18.57
CA PRO A 77 15.67 43.04 17.63
C PRO A 77 15.72 41.55 17.28
N PHE A 78 15.59 41.23 16.01
CA PHE A 78 15.73 39.90 15.46
C PHE A 78 17.05 39.80 14.66
N TRP A 79 17.62 38.60 14.68
CA TRP A 79 18.70 38.23 13.81
C TRP A 79 18.39 36.96 13.06
N TRP A 80 18.61 36.98 11.76
CA TRP A 80 18.46 35.85 10.87
C TRP A 80 19.81 35.50 10.26
N SER A 81 20.25 34.23 10.38
CA SER A 81 21.48 33.80 9.73
C SER A 81 21.35 33.86 8.18
N ASP A 82 22.49 33.97 7.50
CA ASP A 82 22.51 33.91 6.03
C ASP A 82 21.93 32.58 5.52
N GLN A 83 22.12 31.47 6.26
CA GLN A 83 21.54 30.20 5.92
C GLN A 83 20.01 30.25 6.02
N PHE A 84 19.44 30.88 7.05
CA PHE A 84 18.00 31.10 7.17
C PHE A 84 17.44 31.81 5.94
N ARG A 85 18.10 32.91 5.53
CA ARG A 85 17.73 33.67 4.33
C ARG A 85 17.80 32.80 3.07
N ARG A 86 18.93 32.10 2.87
CA ARG A 86 19.13 31.22 1.70
C ARG A 86 18.07 30.13 1.60
N MET A 87 17.69 29.52 2.72
CA MET A 87 16.64 28.50 2.78
C MET A 87 15.30 29.03 2.27
N LEU A 88 15.01 30.31 2.49
CA LEU A 88 13.79 30.96 1.99
C LEU A 88 13.96 31.58 0.59
N GLY A 89 15.15 31.48 0.00
CA GLY A 89 15.48 32.05 -1.33
C GLY A 89 15.91 33.50 -1.32
N PHE A 90 16.29 34.04 -0.14
CA PHE A 90 16.81 35.41 0.00
C PHE A 90 18.33 35.41 0.13
N THR A 91 18.99 36.49 -0.33
CA THR A 91 20.45 36.59 -0.40
C THR A 91 21.05 37.65 0.50
N SER A 92 20.24 38.57 1.02
CA SER A 92 20.73 39.69 1.80
C SER A 92 19.77 40.16 2.87
N GLU A 93 20.26 40.91 3.85
CA GLU A 93 19.46 41.58 4.88
C GLU A 93 18.51 42.63 4.28
N LYS A 94 18.85 43.22 3.14
CA LYS A 94 17.96 44.17 2.44
C LYS A 94 16.70 43.49 1.93
N ASP A 95 16.83 42.23 1.47
CA ASP A 95 15.72 41.46 0.92
C ASP A 95 14.90 40.77 2.03
N PHE A 96 15.54 40.48 3.17
CA PHE A 96 14.90 39.83 4.34
C PHE A 96 15.46 40.48 5.62
N PRO A 97 14.89 41.64 6.04
CA PRO A 97 15.37 42.42 7.16
C PRO A 97 15.34 41.70 8.51
N ASN A 98 16.16 42.16 9.43
CA ASN A 98 16.28 41.64 10.80
C ASN A 98 15.11 42.12 11.70
N VAL A 99 13.88 41.82 11.30
CA VAL A 99 12.63 42.12 12.04
C VAL A 99 11.70 40.91 12.06
N LEU A 100 10.88 40.83 13.09
CA LEU A 100 9.91 39.73 13.27
C LEU A 100 8.96 39.60 12.07
N SER A 101 8.54 40.72 11.50
CA SER A 101 7.60 40.75 10.37
C SER A 101 8.15 40.10 9.09
N SER A 102 9.47 40.02 8.91
CA SER A 102 10.10 39.32 7.77
C SER A 102 9.73 37.84 7.76
N TRP A 103 9.58 37.22 8.91
CA TRP A 103 9.16 35.83 9.08
C TRP A 103 7.62 35.71 9.23
N SER A 104 6.99 36.48 10.12
CA SER A 104 5.58 36.31 10.47
C SER A 104 4.63 36.64 9.31
N SER A 105 5.01 37.53 8.39
CA SER A 105 4.25 37.82 7.17
C SER A 105 4.29 36.70 6.13
N ARG A 106 5.22 35.75 6.27
CA ARG A 106 5.40 34.61 5.34
C ARG A 106 4.75 33.33 5.83
N LEU A 107 4.24 33.32 7.06
CA LEU A 107 3.49 32.19 7.58
C LEU A 107 2.25 31.92 6.70
N HIS A 108 2.01 30.66 6.42
CA HIS A 108 0.78 30.26 5.73
C HIS A 108 -0.44 30.71 6.53
N PRO A 109 -1.50 31.25 5.91
CA PRO A 109 -2.66 31.78 6.63
C PRO A 109 -3.25 30.80 7.66
N GLU A 110 -3.37 29.51 7.32
CA GLU A 110 -3.88 28.48 8.23
C GLU A 110 -2.95 28.16 9.42
N ASP A 111 -1.65 28.42 9.28
CA ASP A 111 -0.66 28.10 10.32
C ASP A 111 -0.31 29.29 11.19
N LYS A 112 -0.61 30.53 10.74
CA LYS A 112 -0.17 31.78 11.34
C LYS A 112 -0.56 31.93 12.80
N ASP A 113 -1.84 31.84 13.09
CA ASP A 113 -2.35 32.09 14.45
C ASP A 113 -1.83 31.04 15.43
N ARG A 114 -1.81 29.77 15.01
CA ARG A 114 -1.29 28.65 15.81
C ARG A 114 0.21 28.83 16.11
N THR A 115 0.98 29.25 15.10
CA THR A 115 2.44 29.40 15.23
C THR A 115 2.80 30.59 16.13
N LEU A 116 2.12 31.72 15.95
CA LEU A 116 2.32 32.92 16.80
C LEU A 116 1.88 32.67 18.24
N ALA A 117 0.76 31.98 18.44
CA ALA A 117 0.29 31.59 19.77
C ALA A 117 1.28 30.64 20.48
N ALA A 118 1.87 29.67 19.76
CA ALA A 118 2.88 28.77 20.31
C ALA A 118 4.14 29.51 20.73
N PHE A 119 4.62 30.46 19.89
CA PHE A 119 5.75 31.30 20.21
C PHE A 119 5.48 32.18 21.45
N GLY A 120 4.35 32.89 21.48
CA GLY A 120 3.95 33.69 22.61
C GLY A 120 3.81 32.89 23.91
N LYS A 121 3.24 31.68 23.83
CA LYS A 121 3.10 30.77 25.00
C LYS A 121 4.48 30.33 25.52
N HIS A 122 5.41 30.01 24.64
CA HIS A 122 6.79 29.67 25.02
C HIS A 122 7.49 30.82 25.73
N LEU A 123 7.37 32.04 25.23
CA LEU A 123 7.98 33.22 25.83
C LEU A 123 7.34 33.56 27.20
N ALA A 124 6.02 33.49 27.30
CA ALA A 124 5.27 33.82 28.51
C ALA A 124 5.45 32.82 29.66
N ASP A 125 5.88 31.60 29.39
CA ASP A 125 6.09 30.58 30.41
C ASP A 125 7.35 30.83 31.23
N ARG A 126 7.20 31.50 32.38
CA ARG A 126 8.32 31.77 33.29
C ARG A 126 8.98 30.52 33.89
N SER A 127 8.33 29.36 33.83
CA SER A 127 8.89 28.10 34.32
C SER A 127 9.91 27.47 33.36
N GLY A 128 9.93 27.92 32.09
CA GLY A 128 10.77 27.38 31.04
C GLY A 128 10.42 25.94 30.60
N ARG A 129 9.25 25.44 30.98
CA ARG A 129 8.83 24.06 30.69
C ARG A 129 8.08 23.92 29.36
N THR A 130 7.59 25.02 28.80
CA THR A 130 6.89 25.01 27.51
C THR A 130 7.91 25.01 26.38
N PRO A 131 8.07 23.91 25.62
CA PRO A 131 9.03 23.88 24.51
C PRO A 131 8.53 24.73 23.35
N TYR A 132 9.46 25.28 22.56
CA TYR A 132 9.15 25.80 21.24
C TYR A 132 9.64 24.82 20.17
N ASP A 133 8.72 23.97 19.70
CA ASP A 133 8.94 22.97 18.64
C ASP A 133 7.68 22.92 17.78
N VAL A 134 7.70 23.59 16.65
CA VAL A 134 6.51 23.78 15.80
C VAL A 134 6.84 23.52 14.33
N LYS A 135 5.88 22.89 13.65
CA LYS A 135 5.93 22.69 12.21
C LYS A 135 4.93 23.64 11.55
N TYR A 136 5.36 24.36 10.54
CA TYR A 136 4.51 25.31 9.81
C TYR A 136 5.03 25.52 8.38
N ARG A 137 4.18 26.10 7.54
CA ARG A 137 4.52 26.46 6.15
C ARG A 137 4.97 27.91 6.08
N LEU A 138 6.06 28.15 5.36
CA LEU A 138 6.55 29.50 5.01
C LEU A 138 6.51 29.72 3.51
N ALA A 139 6.08 30.92 3.12
CA ALA A 139 6.20 31.40 1.75
C ALA A 139 7.66 31.70 1.41
N MET A 140 8.15 31.03 0.40
CA MET A 140 9.45 31.28 -0.21
C MET A 140 9.46 32.64 -0.94
N ARG A 141 10.63 33.05 -1.46
CA ARG A 141 10.74 34.28 -2.28
C ARG A 141 9.84 34.23 -3.51
N ASP A 142 9.69 33.08 -4.15
CA ASP A 142 8.83 32.83 -5.32
C ASP A 142 7.34 32.66 -4.97
N ARG A 143 6.96 32.82 -3.71
CA ARG A 143 5.63 32.63 -3.14
C ARG A 143 5.13 31.17 -3.06
N SER A 144 5.95 30.19 -3.42
CA SER A 144 5.66 28.79 -3.09
C SER A 144 5.75 28.58 -1.58
N TYR A 145 5.04 27.57 -1.06
CA TYR A 145 5.11 27.20 0.35
C TYR A 145 5.96 25.96 0.54
N ARG A 146 6.81 25.98 1.58
CA ARG A 146 7.54 24.82 2.07
C ARG A 146 7.27 24.58 3.54
N TRP A 147 7.45 23.35 3.96
CA TRP A 147 7.32 22.94 5.35
C TRP A 147 8.61 23.15 6.10
N PHE A 148 8.51 23.81 7.24
CA PHE A 148 9.62 24.00 8.15
C PHE A 148 9.28 23.53 9.55
N ARG A 149 10.31 23.10 10.30
CA ARG A 149 10.26 22.87 11.73
C ARG A 149 11.14 23.88 12.40
N ALA A 150 10.56 24.70 13.31
CA ALA A 150 11.32 25.62 14.13
C ALA A 150 11.41 25.10 15.55
N ARG A 151 12.61 25.17 16.12
CA ARG A 151 12.90 24.86 17.52
C ARG A 151 13.62 26.03 18.14
N GLY A 152 13.37 26.31 19.42
CA GLY A 152 14.02 27.41 20.11
C GLY A 152 14.08 27.19 21.61
N GLU A 153 15.10 27.79 22.22
CA GLU A 153 15.35 27.82 23.64
C GLU A 153 15.48 29.28 24.12
N THR A 154 15.04 29.55 25.35
CA THR A 154 15.01 30.91 25.91
C THR A 154 15.89 30.99 27.15
N ILE A 155 16.83 31.93 27.14
CA ILE A 155 17.55 32.35 28.35
C ILE A 155 16.65 33.24 29.16
N ARG A 156 16.54 32.99 30.47
CA ARG A 156 15.65 33.69 31.40
C ARG A 156 16.40 34.28 32.55
N ALA A 157 15.87 35.38 33.10
CA ALA A 157 16.32 35.94 34.34
C ALA A 157 15.94 35.04 35.54
N THR A 158 16.43 35.38 36.71
CA THR A 158 16.14 34.63 37.96
C THR A 158 14.66 34.61 38.35
N ASP A 159 13.89 35.59 37.90
CA ASP A 159 12.43 35.68 38.12
C ASP A 159 11.62 34.95 37.03
N GLY A 160 12.31 34.30 36.07
CA GLY A 160 11.73 33.58 34.95
C GLY A 160 11.36 34.44 33.73
N SER A 161 11.60 35.77 33.77
CA SER A 161 11.35 36.63 32.63
C SER A 161 12.31 36.30 31.46
N PRO A 162 11.82 36.27 30.21
CA PRO A 162 12.64 35.94 29.07
C PRO A 162 13.58 37.09 28.74
N LEU A 163 14.86 36.79 28.48
CA LEU A 163 15.89 37.76 28.10
C LEU A 163 16.27 37.64 26.62
N ARG A 164 16.45 36.43 26.17
CA ARG A 164 16.88 36.12 24.78
C ARG A 164 16.35 34.77 24.39
N VAL A 165 15.86 34.64 23.16
CA VAL A 165 15.46 33.37 22.56
C VAL A 165 16.25 33.15 21.28
N ALA A 166 16.81 31.95 21.11
CA ALA A 166 17.49 31.55 19.89
C ALA A 166 17.03 30.18 19.44
N GLY A 167 17.13 29.93 18.15
CA GLY A 167 16.67 28.64 17.62
C GLY A 167 17.13 28.31 16.21
N SER A 168 16.61 27.21 15.73
CA SER A 168 16.87 26.72 14.37
C SER A 168 15.59 26.54 13.57
N LEU A 169 15.73 26.64 12.26
CA LEU A 169 14.71 26.37 11.25
C LEU A 169 15.24 25.28 10.33
N THR A 170 14.57 24.16 10.27
CA THR A 170 14.91 23.01 9.41
C THR A 170 13.87 22.89 8.29
N ASP A 171 14.28 22.76 7.03
CA ASP A 171 13.38 22.41 5.93
C ASP A 171 13.01 20.93 6.06
N ILE A 172 11.72 20.65 6.24
CA ILE A 172 11.18 19.29 6.37
C ILE A 172 10.24 18.94 5.21
N THR A 173 10.31 19.69 4.10
CA THR A 173 9.38 19.53 2.98
C THR A 173 9.42 18.13 2.40
N GLU A 174 10.63 17.60 2.14
CA GLU A 174 10.83 16.27 1.59
C GLU A 174 10.27 15.19 2.54
N ALA A 175 10.61 15.29 3.83
CA ALA A 175 10.11 14.34 4.83
C ALA A 175 8.58 14.34 4.96
N VAL A 176 7.93 15.52 4.88
CA VAL A 176 6.46 15.61 4.90
C VAL A 176 5.85 15.06 3.60
N GLN A 177 6.47 15.31 2.45
CA GLN A 177 5.99 14.78 1.16
C GLN A 177 6.12 13.26 1.10
N ASP A 178 7.22 12.70 1.59
CA ASP A 178 7.43 11.24 1.65
C ASP A 178 6.41 10.57 2.57
N ASP A 179 6.15 11.15 3.74
CA ASP A 179 5.14 10.65 4.68
C ASP A 179 3.74 10.69 4.06
N GLN A 180 3.37 11.78 3.39
CA GLN A 180 2.10 11.91 2.67
C GLN A 180 1.98 10.91 1.51
N LEU A 181 3.07 10.68 0.77
CA LEU A 181 3.11 9.71 -0.32
C LEU A 181 2.91 8.29 0.21
N LEU A 182 3.64 7.92 1.26
CA LEU A 182 3.51 6.62 1.92
C LEU A 182 2.09 6.42 2.45
N HIS A 183 1.53 7.42 3.13
CA HIS A 183 0.15 7.36 3.63
C HIS A 183 -0.87 7.18 2.50
N THR A 184 -0.70 7.93 1.41
CA THR A 184 -1.56 7.80 0.22
C THR A 184 -1.45 6.41 -0.42
N MET A 185 -0.22 5.88 -0.52
CA MET A 185 0.01 4.52 -1.05
C MET A 185 -0.63 3.46 -0.16
N MET A 186 -0.52 3.60 1.18
CA MET A 186 -1.18 2.70 2.13
C MET A 186 -2.71 2.71 1.98
N ILE A 187 -3.32 3.90 1.91
CA ILE A 187 -4.78 4.00 1.70
C ILE A 187 -5.19 3.35 0.37
N ARG A 188 -4.46 3.62 -0.73
CA ARG A 188 -4.76 3.00 -2.03
C ARG A 188 -4.62 1.48 -2.00
N PHE A 189 -3.59 0.98 -1.32
CA PHE A 189 -3.37 -0.45 -1.15
C PHE A 189 -4.50 -1.10 -0.34
N ASP A 190 -4.89 -0.49 0.79
CA ASP A 190 -5.97 -1.01 1.64
C ASP A 190 -7.32 -1.01 0.92
N LEU A 191 -7.69 0.10 0.26
CA LEU A 191 -8.93 0.17 -0.52
C LEU A 191 -8.91 -0.84 -1.69
N GLY A 192 -7.77 -0.94 -2.41
CA GLY A 192 -7.61 -1.94 -3.48
C GLY A 192 -7.78 -3.36 -2.96
N ARG A 193 -7.21 -3.67 -1.81
CA ARG A 193 -7.33 -4.97 -1.14
C ARG A 193 -8.76 -5.28 -0.71
N GLU A 194 -9.50 -4.29 -0.19
CA GLU A 194 -10.90 -4.46 0.22
C GLU A 194 -11.84 -4.71 -0.97
N MET A 195 -11.54 -4.11 -2.12
CA MET A 195 -12.30 -4.33 -3.36
C MET A 195 -12.04 -5.70 -3.99
N LEU A 196 -10.84 -6.25 -3.79
CA LEU A 196 -10.49 -7.59 -4.26
C LEU A 196 -11.01 -8.61 -3.23
N GLN A 197 -11.92 -9.48 -3.65
CA GLN A 197 -12.40 -10.59 -2.82
C GLN A 197 -11.34 -11.69 -2.64
N GLU A 198 -10.14 -11.46 -3.10
CA GLU A 198 -9.03 -12.39 -3.04
C GLU A 198 -8.29 -12.29 -1.69
N GLY A 199 -7.89 -13.43 -1.16
CA GLY A 199 -7.04 -13.52 0.02
C GLY A 199 -5.58 -13.32 -0.34
N LEU A 200 -4.95 -12.23 0.14
CA LEU A 200 -3.52 -12.00 -0.11
C LEU A 200 -2.66 -12.84 0.83
N TRP A 201 -1.53 -13.29 0.30
CA TRP A 201 -0.48 -13.94 1.05
C TRP A 201 0.90 -13.43 0.64
N ASP A 202 1.82 -13.56 1.55
CA ASP A 202 3.19 -13.05 1.41
C ASP A 202 4.15 -14.02 2.08
N MET A 203 5.32 -14.21 1.47
CA MET A 203 6.42 -14.99 2.02
C MET A 203 7.72 -14.24 1.85
N GLU A 204 8.43 -14.00 2.95
CA GLU A 204 9.81 -13.54 2.92
C GLU A 204 10.73 -14.76 2.74
N VAL A 205 11.60 -14.69 1.74
CA VAL A 205 12.49 -15.81 1.41
C VAL A 205 13.83 -15.59 2.09
N VAL A 206 14.23 -16.55 2.91
CA VAL A 206 15.58 -16.56 3.52
C VAL A 206 16.62 -16.75 2.42
N ALA A 207 17.58 -15.86 2.35
CA ALA A 207 18.60 -15.82 1.31
C ALA A 207 19.29 -17.18 1.11
N GLY A 208 19.19 -17.73 -0.14
CA GLY A 208 19.78 -18.98 -0.54
C GLY A 208 18.94 -20.24 -0.35
N ASP A 209 17.79 -20.16 0.35
CA ASP A 209 16.90 -21.31 0.55
C ASP A 209 15.42 -20.93 0.41
N PRO A 210 14.88 -20.91 -0.83
CA PRO A 210 13.50 -20.53 -1.08
C PRO A 210 12.46 -21.51 -0.52
N VAL A 211 12.84 -22.71 -0.16
CA VAL A 211 11.96 -23.74 0.43
C VAL A 211 12.21 -23.96 1.93
N ASN A 212 12.94 -23.05 2.57
CA ASN A 212 13.23 -23.11 3.99
C ASN A 212 11.92 -23.08 4.81
N PRO A 213 11.68 -24.06 5.71
CA PRO A 213 10.47 -24.06 6.55
C PRO A 213 10.41 -22.89 7.53
N LYS A 214 11.52 -22.16 7.72
CA LYS A 214 11.58 -20.94 8.54
C LYS A 214 11.27 -19.66 7.77
N ASN A 215 10.95 -19.72 6.48
CA ASN A 215 10.51 -18.57 5.73
C ASN A 215 9.27 -17.97 6.40
N ALA A 216 9.31 -16.66 6.67
CA ALA A 216 8.20 -15.97 7.30
C ALA A 216 7.03 -15.84 6.32
N PHE A 217 5.87 -16.35 6.70
CA PHE A 217 4.62 -16.23 5.96
C PHE A 217 3.71 -15.18 6.60
N TRP A 218 2.91 -14.55 5.78
CA TRP A 218 1.82 -13.70 6.21
C TRP A 218 0.57 -14.01 5.38
N TRP A 219 -0.56 -14.15 6.07
CA TRP A 219 -1.87 -14.39 5.48
C TRP A 219 -2.76 -13.20 5.79
N SER A 220 -3.39 -12.60 4.78
CA SER A 220 -4.34 -11.50 5.02
C SER A 220 -5.57 -11.99 5.78
N GLN A 221 -6.29 -11.06 6.39
CA GLN A 221 -7.57 -11.37 7.04
C GLN A 221 -8.57 -12.00 6.05
N GLN A 222 -8.58 -11.52 4.79
CA GLN A 222 -9.44 -12.09 3.74
C GLN A 222 -9.03 -13.51 3.37
N PHE A 223 -7.72 -13.83 3.35
CA PHE A 223 -7.26 -15.21 3.15
C PHE A 223 -7.84 -16.17 4.19
N ARG A 224 -7.78 -15.75 5.46
CA ARG A 224 -8.35 -16.52 6.56
C ARG A 224 -9.87 -16.70 6.41
N ARG A 225 -10.59 -15.62 6.09
CA ARG A 225 -12.05 -15.65 5.89
C ARG A 225 -12.49 -16.56 4.76
N LEU A 226 -11.76 -16.60 3.65
CA LEU A 226 -12.04 -17.54 2.55
C LEU A 226 -11.99 -19.00 2.99
N LEU A 227 -11.15 -19.31 3.99
CA LEU A 227 -11.05 -20.64 4.57
C LEU A 227 -11.95 -20.84 5.82
N GLY A 228 -12.72 -19.82 6.21
CA GLY A 228 -13.61 -19.86 7.38
C GLY A 228 -12.94 -19.56 8.71
N TYR A 229 -11.71 -19.00 8.74
CA TYR A 229 -11.01 -18.64 9.95
C TYR A 229 -11.10 -17.12 10.21
N GLU A 230 -11.19 -16.72 11.49
CA GLU A 230 -11.36 -15.32 11.88
C GLU A 230 -10.06 -14.68 12.39
N THR A 231 -9.20 -15.45 13.04
CA THR A 231 -8.04 -14.89 13.75
C THR A 231 -6.72 -15.55 13.33
N GLU A 232 -5.61 -14.86 13.61
CA GLU A 232 -4.28 -15.41 13.43
C GLU A 232 -3.99 -16.59 14.37
N ALA A 233 -4.62 -16.64 15.54
CA ALA A 233 -4.49 -17.77 16.45
C ALA A 233 -5.10 -19.06 15.88
N GLU A 234 -6.17 -18.94 15.07
CA GLU A 234 -6.81 -20.09 14.41
C GLU A 234 -6.08 -20.52 13.13
N PHE A 235 -5.44 -19.57 12.45
CA PHE A 235 -4.68 -19.81 11.22
C PHE A 235 -3.37 -18.98 11.27
N PRO A 236 -2.33 -19.51 11.94
CA PRO A 236 -1.07 -18.83 12.15
C PRO A 236 -0.30 -18.47 10.87
N ASN A 237 0.58 -17.49 10.98
CA ASN A 237 1.42 -17.00 9.88
C ASN A 237 2.62 -17.94 9.62
N VAL A 238 2.34 -19.20 9.31
CA VAL A 238 3.33 -20.25 8.98
C VAL A 238 2.89 -21.03 7.76
N LEU A 239 3.84 -21.62 7.04
CA LEU A 239 3.58 -22.45 5.85
C LEU A 239 2.63 -23.60 6.15
N GLU A 240 2.80 -24.26 7.29
CA GLU A 240 2.02 -25.43 7.71
C GLU A 240 0.52 -25.15 7.81
N SER A 241 0.14 -23.90 8.16
CA SER A 241 -1.27 -23.51 8.21
C SER A 241 -1.99 -23.71 6.88
N TRP A 242 -1.30 -23.48 5.78
CA TRP A 242 -1.80 -23.71 4.42
C TRP A 242 -1.54 -25.12 3.93
N ALA A 243 -0.31 -25.64 4.09
CA ALA A 243 0.09 -26.93 3.57
C ALA A 243 -0.75 -28.07 4.14
N SER A 244 -1.11 -28.04 5.43
CA SER A 244 -1.97 -29.02 6.08
C SER A 244 -3.43 -29.03 5.58
N LYS A 245 -3.84 -28.03 4.82
CA LYS A 245 -5.20 -27.92 4.27
C LYS A 245 -5.28 -28.36 2.80
N LEU A 246 -4.16 -28.58 2.13
CA LEU A 246 -4.15 -29.07 0.76
C LEU A 246 -4.84 -30.45 0.69
N HIS A 247 -5.62 -30.64 -0.38
CA HIS A 247 -6.17 -31.95 -0.68
C HIS A 247 -5.03 -32.93 -0.98
N PRO A 248 -5.07 -34.18 -0.46
CA PRO A 248 -3.97 -35.13 -0.63
C PRO A 248 -3.56 -35.37 -2.09
N GLU A 249 -4.52 -35.44 -3.01
CA GLU A 249 -4.24 -35.60 -4.45
C GLU A 249 -3.58 -34.38 -5.11
N ASP A 250 -3.73 -33.18 -4.53
CA ASP A 250 -3.20 -31.95 -5.10
C ASP A 250 -1.82 -31.57 -4.50
N LEU A 251 -1.44 -32.15 -3.36
CA LEU A 251 -0.27 -31.78 -2.57
C LEU A 251 1.03 -31.76 -3.40
N ASP A 252 1.39 -32.87 -4.02
CA ASP A 252 2.66 -32.98 -4.75
C ASP A 252 2.72 -32.05 -5.95
N ARG A 253 1.61 -31.88 -6.65
CA ARG A 253 1.50 -30.98 -7.82
C ARG A 253 1.65 -29.53 -7.41
N VAL A 254 0.99 -29.12 -6.34
CA VAL A 254 0.97 -27.71 -5.86
C VAL A 254 2.33 -27.33 -5.27
N VAL A 255 2.88 -28.19 -4.41
CA VAL A 255 4.21 -27.97 -3.82
C VAL A 255 5.29 -27.99 -4.91
N GLY A 256 5.21 -28.90 -5.88
CA GLY A 256 6.10 -28.95 -7.01
C GLY A 256 6.07 -27.68 -7.86
N ALA A 257 4.87 -27.16 -8.15
CA ALA A 257 4.71 -25.90 -8.92
C ALA A 257 5.26 -24.69 -8.15
N PHE A 258 5.01 -24.61 -6.85
CA PHE A 258 5.54 -23.54 -6.01
C PHE A 258 7.07 -23.56 -5.94
N THR A 259 7.64 -24.75 -5.73
CA THR A 259 9.09 -24.94 -5.71
C THR A 259 9.72 -24.59 -7.06
N ALA A 260 9.14 -25.04 -8.17
CA ALA A 260 9.62 -24.73 -9.52
C ALA A 260 9.61 -23.22 -9.80
N HIS A 261 8.53 -22.53 -9.40
CA HIS A 261 8.45 -21.07 -9.49
C HIS A 261 9.56 -20.37 -8.69
N LEU A 262 9.81 -20.78 -7.45
CA LEU A 262 10.81 -20.15 -6.59
C LEU A 262 12.25 -20.41 -7.06
N THR A 263 12.57 -21.64 -7.49
CA THR A 263 13.92 -22.04 -7.90
C THR A 263 14.31 -21.55 -9.29
N ASP A 264 13.33 -21.18 -10.13
CA ASP A 264 13.61 -20.60 -11.45
C ASP A 264 14.16 -19.17 -11.32
N ARG A 265 15.47 -19.04 -11.35
CA ARG A 265 16.17 -17.74 -11.31
C ARG A 265 15.87 -16.83 -12.50
N THR A 266 15.34 -17.37 -13.61
CA THR A 266 14.98 -16.56 -14.78
C THR A 266 13.69 -15.76 -14.58
N GLY A 267 12.84 -16.17 -13.61
CA GLY A 267 11.55 -15.59 -13.33
C GLY A 267 10.49 -15.85 -14.42
N ARG A 268 10.71 -16.80 -15.30
CA ARG A 268 9.78 -17.14 -16.40
C ARG A 268 8.73 -18.18 -16.03
N THR A 269 8.97 -18.95 -14.96
CA THR A 269 8.01 -19.95 -14.48
C THR A 269 6.92 -19.24 -13.69
N PRO A 270 5.66 -19.19 -14.18
CA PRO A 270 4.57 -18.56 -13.44
C PRO A 270 4.17 -19.43 -12.23
N TYR A 271 3.62 -18.80 -11.18
CA TYR A 271 2.84 -19.50 -10.17
C TYR A 271 1.37 -19.13 -10.36
N ASP A 272 0.63 -20.00 -11.02
CA ASP A 272 -0.82 -19.89 -11.26
C ASP A 272 -1.37 -21.32 -11.24
N VAL A 273 -1.98 -21.71 -10.12
CA VAL A 273 -2.41 -23.07 -9.87
C VAL A 273 -3.78 -23.11 -9.20
N GLU A 274 -4.59 -24.09 -9.63
CA GLU A 274 -5.88 -24.37 -9.03
C GLU A 274 -5.77 -25.63 -8.20
N TYR A 275 -6.31 -25.59 -6.98
CA TYR A 275 -6.25 -26.72 -6.05
C TYR A 275 -7.35 -26.64 -5.00
N ARG A 276 -7.56 -27.75 -4.31
CA ARG A 276 -8.56 -27.85 -3.23
C ARG A 276 -7.91 -27.59 -1.88
N LEU A 277 -8.55 -26.72 -1.09
CA LEU A 277 -8.21 -26.51 0.32
C LEU A 277 -9.38 -26.91 1.21
N ARG A 278 -9.04 -27.51 2.34
CA ARG A 278 -9.99 -27.84 3.39
C ARG A 278 -10.30 -26.62 4.23
N CYS A 279 -11.54 -26.18 4.19
CA CYS A 279 -12.07 -25.11 5.02
C CYS A 279 -12.24 -25.54 6.48
N LYS A 280 -12.54 -24.60 7.38
CA LYS A 280 -12.73 -24.82 8.82
C LYS A 280 -13.88 -25.77 9.12
N ASP A 281 -14.92 -25.77 8.30
CA ASP A 281 -16.07 -26.67 8.39
C ASP A 281 -15.78 -28.12 7.93
N GLY A 282 -14.57 -28.37 7.42
CA GLY A 282 -14.14 -29.69 6.93
C GLY A 282 -14.40 -29.92 5.44
N SER A 283 -15.13 -29.04 4.74
CA SER A 283 -15.40 -29.13 3.31
C SER A 283 -14.18 -28.77 2.50
N PHE A 284 -14.07 -29.33 1.27
CA PHE A 284 -13.05 -28.91 0.31
C PHE A 284 -13.65 -27.96 -0.72
N HIS A 285 -13.01 -26.79 -0.86
CA HIS A 285 -13.34 -25.79 -1.86
C HIS A 285 -12.22 -25.66 -2.88
N TRP A 286 -12.56 -25.26 -4.10
CA TRP A 286 -11.61 -24.99 -5.16
C TRP A 286 -11.09 -23.56 -5.07
N PHE A 287 -9.78 -23.43 -5.06
CA PHE A 287 -9.09 -22.14 -5.06
C PHE A 287 -8.11 -22.06 -6.21
N ARG A 288 -7.92 -20.83 -6.71
CA ARG A 288 -6.85 -20.49 -7.62
C ARG A 288 -5.87 -19.58 -6.92
N ALA A 289 -4.61 -19.99 -6.84
CA ALA A 289 -3.52 -19.18 -6.29
C ALA A 289 -2.61 -18.68 -7.39
N ARG A 290 -2.31 -17.38 -7.34
CA ARG A 290 -1.36 -16.72 -8.22
C ARG A 290 -0.30 -16.04 -7.38
N GLY A 291 0.96 -16.00 -7.86
CA GLY A 291 2.06 -15.37 -7.15
C GLY A 291 3.07 -14.71 -8.06
N GLN A 292 3.69 -13.65 -7.54
CA GLN A 292 4.80 -12.92 -8.16
C GLN A 292 5.97 -12.86 -7.19
N THR A 293 7.18 -13.04 -7.71
CA THR A 293 8.39 -13.04 -6.88
C THR A 293 9.29 -11.87 -7.22
N LYS A 294 9.60 -11.07 -6.21
CA LYS A 294 10.68 -10.08 -6.28
C LYS A 294 12.00 -10.81 -6.15
N ARG A 295 12.93 -10.58 -7.09
CA ARG A 295 14.22 -11.23 -7.15
C ARG A 295 15.36 -10.21 -7.09
N ALA A 296 16.52 -10.65 -6.62
CA ALA A 296 17.78 -9.92 -6.74
C ALA A 296 18.26 -9.92 -8.20
N ALA A 297 19.31 -9.17 -8.49
CA ALA A 297 19.89 -9.06 -9.84
C ALA A 297 20.43 -10.42 -10.37
N ASP A 298 20.82 -11.34 -9.49
CA ASP A 298 21.29 -12.71 -9.82
C ASP A 298 20.14 -13.72 -9.94
N GLY A 299 18.88 -13.27 -9.86
CA GLY A 299 17.69 -14.10 -9.90
C GLY A 299 17.29 -14.77 -8.60
N THR A 300 18.02 -14.55 -7.49
CA THR A 300 17.68 -15.09 -6.18
C THR A 300 16.35 -14.52 -5.70
N PRO A 301 15.37 -15.37 -5.29
CA PRO A 301 14.09 -14.90 -4.79
C PRO A 301 14.28 -14.21 -3.44
N LEU A 302 13.67 -13.03 -3.28
CA LEU A 302 13.72 -12.23 -2.04
C LEU A 302 12.37 -12.23 -1.31
N ARG A 303 11.29 -12.12 -2.06
CA ARG A 303 9.93 -12.05 -1.52
C ARG A 303 8.93 -12.53 -2.55
N VAL A 304 7.94 -13.29 -2.14
CA VAL A 304 6.81 -13.73 -2.96
C VAL A 304 5.54 -13.14 -2.39
N VAL A 305 4.74 -12.54 -3.25
CA VAL A 305 3.41 -12.03 -2.89
C VAL A 305 2.41 -12.67 -3.84
N GLY A 306 1.26 -13.09 -3.31
CA GLY A 306 0.24 -13.68 -4.14
C GLY A 306 -1.18 -13.46 -3.63
N ALA A 307 -2.11 -13.97 -4.42
CA ALA A 307 -3.54 -13.90 -4.17
C ALA A 307 -4.18 -15.28 -4.29
N LEU A 308 -5.19 -15.55 -3.46
CA LEU A 308 -6.02 -16.72 -3.44
C LEU A 308 -7.46 -16.33 -3.73
N ALA A 309 -8.04 -16.87 -4.79
CA ALA A 309 -9.44 -16.68 -5.17
C ALA A 309 -10.23 -17.97 -4.97
N ASP A 310 -11.44 -17.91 -4.38
CA ASP A 310 -12.38 -19.02 -4.39
C ASP A 310 -13.02 -19.11 -5.78
N ILE A 311 -12.84 -20.25 -6.44
CA ILE A 311 -13.37 -20.55 -7.76
C ILE A 311 -14.41 -21.69 -7.75
N SER A 312 -14.91 -22.05 -6.57
CA SER A 312 -15.84 -23.18 -6.41
C SER A 312 -17.13 -22.99 -7.21
N LEU A 313 -17.70 -21.77 -7.16
CA LEU A 313 -18.91 -21.45 -7.94
C LEU A 313 -18.66 -21.51 -9.45
N GLN A 314 -17.52 -20.93 -9.90
CA GLN A 314 -17.13 -20.96 -11.31
C GLN A 314 -16.96 -22.40 -11.81
N ARG A 315 -16.30 -23.25 -11.02
CA ARG A 315 -16.11 -24.65 -11.35
C ARG A 315 -17.43 -25.43 -11.43
N GLN A 316 -18.32 -25.19 -10.49
CA GLN A 316 -19.64 -25.81 -10.50
C GLN A 316 -20.47 -25.37 -11.71
N GLU A 317 -20.38 -24.13 -12.12
CA GLU A 317 -21.04 -23.62 -13.31
C GLU A 317 -20.47 -24.23 -14.59
N GLU A 318 -19.14 -24.37 -14.69
CA GLU A 318 -18.47 -25.05 -15.80
C GLU A 318 -18.88 -26.53 -15.89
N GLU A 319 -18.92 -27.25 -14.77
CA GLU A 319 -19.37 -28.64 -14.69
C GLU A 319 -20.84 -28.80 -15.13
N ASN A 320 -21.72 -27.93 -14.64
CA ASN A 320 -23.13 -27.91 -15.03
C ASN A 320 -23.29 -27.67 -16.54
N GLN A 321 -22.56 -26.72 -17.11
CA GLN A 321 -22.57 -26.42 -18.54
C GLN A 321 -22.05 -27.61 -19.35
N HIS A 322 -21.00 -28.29 -18.87
CA HIS A 322 -20.48 -29.48 -19.53
C HIS A 322 -21.50 -30.62 -19.53
N ALA A 323 -22.10 -30.91 -18.37
CA ALA A 323 -23.14 -31.93 -18.23
C ALA A 323 -24.37 -31.60 -19.12
N GLU A 324 -24.77 -30.35 -19.21
CA GLU A 324 -25.85 -29.90 -20.08
C GLU A 324 -25.52 -30.10 -21.57
N ARG A 325 -24.27 -29.82 -22.00
CA ARG A 325 -23.79 -30.06 -23.36
C ARG A 325 -23.80 -31.54 -23.70
N GLU A 326 -23.28 -32.39 -22.82
CA GLU A 326 -23.27 -33.85 -23.01
C GLU A 326 -24.69 -34.41 -23.14
N ASN A 327 -25.60 -34.00 -22.24
CA ASN A 327 -27.00 -34.40 -22.26
C ASN A 327 -27.67 -33.97 -23.58
N ASN A 328 -27.36 -32.76 -24.04
CA ASN A 328 -27.87 -32.25 -25.31
C ASN A 328 -27.37 -33.07 -26.52
N LEU A 329 -26.07 -33.41 -26.55
CA LEU A 329 -25.50 -34.28 -27.59
C LEU A 329 -26.12 -35.71 -27.58
N PHE A 330 -26.28 -36.29 -26.41
CA PHE A 330 -26.95 -37.59 -26.24
C PHE A 330 -28.38 -37.55 -26.77
N MET A 331 -29.15 -36.53 -26.44
CA MET A 331 -30.53 -36.35 -26.90
C MET A 331 -30.62 -36.19 -28.42
N ASP A 332 -29.71 -35.39 -29.05
CA ASP A 332 -29.67 -35.22 -30.49
C ASP A 332 -29.37 -36.49 -31.25
N ASN A 333 -28.43 -37.31 -30.77
CA ASN A 333 -28.13 -38.60 -31.32
C ASN A 333 -29.30 -39.57 -31.19
N SER A 334 -29.97 -39.54 -30.03
CA SER A 334 -31.16 -40.37 -29.76
C SER A 334 -32.32 -40.02 -30.68
N LEU A 335 -32.62 -38.73 -30.87
CA LEU A 335 -33.68 -38.27 -31.79
C LEU A 335 -33.37 -38.68 -33.24
N LYS A 336 -32.10 -38.57 -33.67
CA LYS A 336 -31.69 -38.99 -35.00
C LYS A 336 -31.91 -40.46 -35.20
N THR A 337 -31.49 -41.30 -34.25
CA THR A 337 -31.68 -42.77 -34.30
C THR A 337 -33.14 -43.15 -34.34
N ILE A 338 -33.99 -42.49 -33.52
CA ILE A 338 -35.45 -42.74 -33.53
C ILE A 338 -36.01 -42.35 -34.91
N GLY A 339 -35.56 -41.21 -35.52
CA GLY A 339 -35.97 -40.80 -36.86
C GLY A 339 -35.66 -41.83 -37.92
N GLU A 340 -34.48 -42.43 -37.88
CA GLU A 340 -34.05 -43.50 -38.82
C GLU A 340 -34.92 -44.79 -38.67
N ILE A 341 -35.21 -45.17 -37.41
CA ILE A 341 -36.07 -46.32 -37.09
C ILE A 341 -37.51 -46.07 -37.60
N VAL A 342 -38.05 -44.90 -37.30
CA VAL A 342 -39.42 -44.49 -37.74
C VAL A 342 -39.53 -44.48 -39.26
N GLY A 343 -38.49 -43.94 -39.95
CA GLY A 343 -38.43 -43.98 -41.40
C GLY A 343 -38.42 -45.40 -41.98
N SER A 344 -37.75 -46.35 -41.30
CA SER A 344 -37.75 -47.72 -41.68
C SER A 344 -39.12 -48.43 -41.45
N ILE A 345 -39.76 -48.12 -40.33
CA ILE A 345 -41.11 -48.67 -40.02
C ILE A 345 -42.16 -48.11 -41.04
N GLN A 346 -42.06 -46.83 -41.42
CA GLN A 346 -42.95 -46.25 -42.46
C GLN A 346 -42.81 -46.93 -43.80
N LYS A 347 -41.56 -47.24 -44.21
CA LYS A 347 -41.30 -48.03 -45.44
C LYS A 347 -41.93 -49.40 -45.41
N VAL A 348 -41.78 -50.15 -44.30
CA VAL A 348 -42.37 -51.45 -44.10
C VAL A 348 -43.89 -51.39 -44.13
N ALA A 349 -44.51 -50.41 -43.43
CA ALA A 349 -45.93 -50.19 -43.43
C ALA A 349 -46.49 -49.89 -44.80
N HIS A 350 -45.77 -49.05 -45.59
CA HIS A 350 -46.15 -48.75 -46.97
C HIS A 350 -46.08 -49.97 -47.88
N GLN A 351 -45.03 -50.79 -47.75
CA GLN A 351 -44.90 -52.03 -48.51
C GLN A 351 -45.99 -53.04 -48.13
N THR A 352 -46.32 -53.18 -46.82
CA THR A 352 -47.38 -54.04 -46.33
C THR A 352 -48.74 -53.59 -46.89
N ASN A 353 -49.03 -52.28 -46.92
CA ASN A 353 -50.24 -51.75 -47.52
C ASN A 353 -50.37 -52.05 -49.04
N LEU A 354 -49.26 -51.94 -49.77
CA LEU A 354 -49.24 -52.30 -51.21
C LEU A 354 -49.43 -53.80 -51.42
N LEU A 355 -48.83 -54.66 -50.59
CA LEU A 355 -49.03 -56.14 -50.66
C LEU A 355 -50.43 -56.49 -50.32
N ALA A 356 -51.03 -55.87 -49.31
CA ALA A 356 -52.43 -56.09 -48.92
C ALA A 356 -53.40 -55.67 -50.01
N LEU A 357 -53.13 -54.50 -50.68
CA LEU A 357 -53.92 -54.06 -51.79
C LEU A 357 -53.89 -55.06 -52.97
N ASN A 358 -52.69 -55.53 -53.34
CA ASN A 358 -52.53 -56.54 -54.40
C ASN A 358 -53.27 -57.85 -54.05
N ALA A 359 -53.16 -58.31 -52.79
CA ALA A 359 -53.85 -59.48 -52.28
C ALA A 359 -55.39 -59.32 -52.34
N SER A 360 -55.90 -58.11 -51.98
CA SER A 360 -57.35 -57.79 -52.06
C SER A 360 -57.84 -57.87 -53.51
N VAL A 361 -57.04 -57.35 -54.46
CA VAL A 361 -57.36 -57.38 -55.87
C VAL A 361 -57.41 -58.85 -56.41
N GLU A 362 -56.44 -59.69 -56.03
CA GLU A 362 -56.40 -61.08 -56.49
C GLU A 362 -57.45 -61.93 -55.81
N ALA A 363 -57.78 -61.63 -54.50
CA ALA A 363 -58.89 -62.27 -53.83
C ALA A 363 -60.24 -61.96 -54.49
N ALA A 364 -60.44 -60.70 -54.95
CA ALA A 364 -61.66 -60.33 -55.69
C ALA A 364 -61.69 -61.03 -57.04
N ARG A 365 -60.56 -61.27 -57.70
CA ARG A 365 -60.44 -61.97 -58.96
C ARG A 365 -60.75 -63.46 -58.84
N ALA A 366 -60.50 -64.09 -57.66
CA ALA A 366 -60.77 -65.48 -57.39
C ALA A 366 -62.26 -65.73 -57.02
N GLY A 367 -63.09 -64.71 -56.93
CA GLY A 367 -64.52 -64.82 -56.70
C GLY A 367 -64.87 -65.43 -55.33
N THR A 368 -65.74 -66.41 -55.32
CA THR A 368 -66.20 -67.06 -54.07
C THR A 368 -65.10 -67.81 -53.28
N ALA A 369 -64.08 -68.30 -54.01
CA ALA A 369 -62.93 -68.99 -53.38
C ALA A 369 -61.95 -68.00 -52.71
N GLY A 370 -61.99 -66.75 -53.08
CA GLY A 370 -61.09 -65.76 -52.51
C GLY A 370 -61.61 -65.02 -51.28
N ARG A 371 -62.85 -65.25 -50.81
CA ARG A 371 -63.44 -64.50 -49.69
C ARG A 371 -62.63 -64.47 -48.40
N GLY A 372 -62.04 -65.61 -47.98
CA GLY A 372 -61.17 -65.64 -46.78
C GLY A 372 -59.91 -64.83 -46.92
N PHE A 373 -59.28 -64.83 -48.12
CA PHE A 373 -58.09 -64.02 -48.41
C PHE A 373 -58.44 -62.52 -48.47
N ALA A 374 -59.58 -62.12 -48.95
CA ALA A 374 -60.05 -60.76 -48.98
C ALA A 374 -60.12 -60.12 -47.59
N VAL A 375 -60.70 -60.88 -46.59
CA VAL A 375 -60.76 -60.42 -45.21
C VAL A 375 -59.36 -60.22 -44.57
N VAL A 376 -58.42 -61.16 -44.83
CA VAL A 376 -57.06 -61.05 -44.31
C VAL A 376 -56.32 -59.83 -44.98
N ALA A 377 -56.53 -59.65 -46.27
CA ALA A 377 -55.92 -58.51 -46.98
C ALA A 377 -56.49 -57.19 -46.47
N ASP A 378 -57.78 -57.07 -46.22
CA ASP A 378 -58.37 -55.88 -45.64
C ASP A 378 -57.85 -55.59 -44.23
N GLU A 379 -57.72 -56.65 -43.36
CA GLU A 379 -57.17 -56.49 -42.02
C GLU A 379 -55.70 -56.10 -42.06
N MET A 380 -54.88 -56.65 -42.95
CA MET A 380 -53.48 -56.17 -43.19
C MET A 380 -53.44 -54.72 -43.62
N ARG A 381 -54.34 -54.28 -44.43
CA ARG A 381 -54.44 -52.85 -44.85
C ARG A 381 -54.76 -51.91 -43.66
N VAL A 382 -55.73 -52.32 -42.84
CA VAL A 382 -56.07 -51.57 -41.63
C VAL A 382 -54.85 -51.45 -40.66
N LEU A 383 -54.13 -52.57 -40.47
CA LEU A 383 -52.94 -52.60 -39.61
C LEU A 383 -51.83 -51.72 -40.18
N ALA A 384 -51.61 -51.75 -41.50
CA ALA A 384 -50.63 -50.87 -42.15
C ALA A 384 -50.94 -49.40 -41.98
N HIS A 385 -52.23 -49.03 -42.08
CA HIS A 385 -52.69 -47.64 -41.80
C HIS A 385 -52.52 -47.24 -40.32
N GLN A 386 -52.80 -48.15 -39.40
CA GLN A 386 -52.55 -47.89 -37.96
C GLN A 386 -51.09 -47.62 -37.66
N VAL A 387 -50.17 -48.41 -38.25
CA VAL A 387 -48.73 -48.22 -38.11
C VAL A 387 -48.26 -46.90 -38.71
N GLN A 388 -48.80 -46.53 -39.88
CA GLN A 388 -48.50 -45.21 -40.48
C GLN A 388 -49.00 -44.05 -39.60
N SER A 389 -50.21 -44.14 -39.00
CA SER A 389 -50.71 -43.13 -38.07
C SER A 389 -49.84 -43.02 -36.82
N ALA A 390 -49.46 -44.15 -36.20
CA ALA A 390 -48.59 -44.15 -35.02
C ALA A 390 -47.20 -43.55 -35.30
N THR A 391 -46.59 -43.89 -36.44
CA THR A 391 -45.31 -43.33 -36.82
C THR A 391 -45.37 -41.83 -37.12
N ALA A 392 -46.47 -41.35 -37.72
CA ALA A 392 -46.71 -39.89 -37.91
C ALA A 392 -46.80 -39.15 -36.59
N GLN A 393 -47.44 -39.73 -35.57
CA GLN A 393 -47.46 -39.14 -34.20
C GLN A 393 -46.07 -39.07 -33.57
N ILE A 394 -45.23 -40.09 -33.75
CA ILE A 394 -43.87 -40.08 -33.25
C ILE A 394 -43.04 -38.94 -33.91
N VAL A 395 -43.15 -38.74 -35.23
CA VAL A 395 -42.47 -37.66 -35.96
C VAL A 395 -42.92 -36.30 -35.43
N ALA A 396 -44.21 -36.09 -35.21
CA ALA A 396 -44.74 -34.84 -34.63
C ALA A 396 -44.18 -34.58 -33.22
N ILE A 397 -44.07 -35.59 -32.37
CA ILE A 397 -43.45 -35.48 -31.03
C ILE A 397 -41.97 -35.10 -31.18
N GLN A 398 -41.21 -35.71 -32.07
CA GLN A 398 -39.79 -35.42 -32.30
C GLN A 398 -39.60 -33.95 -32.76
N GLN A 399 -40.45 -33.49 -33.69
CA GLN A 399 -40.41 -32.09 -34.15
C GLN A 399 -40.70 -31.11 -33.02
N SER A 400 -41.75 -31.39 -32.21
CA SER A 400 -42.07 -30.59 -31.04
C SER A 400 -40.95 -30.50 -30.00
N LEU A 401 -40.19 -31.60 -29.78
CA LEU A 401 -39.04 -31.65 -28.88
C LEU A 401 -37.86 -30.82 -29.46
N ALA A 402 -37.62 -30.94 -30.75
CA ALA A 402 -36.60 -30.11 -31.46
C ALA A 402 -36.90 -28.60 -31.39
N ASP A 403 -38.14 -28.21 -31.67
CA ASP A 403 -38.59 -26.80 -31.63
C ASP A 403 -38.52 -26.19 -30.22
N ARG A 404 -38.89 -26.95 -29.17
CA ARG A 404 -38.75 -26.46 -27.78
C ARG A 404 -37.31 -26.20 -27.39
N ARG A 405 -36.34 -26.94 -27.91
CA ARG A 405 -34.92 -26.75 -27.67
C ARG A 405 -34.36 -25.52 -28.36
N HIS A 406 -34.80 -25.27 -29.64
CA HIS A 406 -34.40 -24.05 -30.36
C HIS A 406 -34.93 -22.76 -29.74
N LYS A 407 -36.02 -22.82 -28.99
CA LYS A 407 -36.57 -21.66 -28.26
C LYS A 407 -35.89 -21.40 -26.91
N LYS A 408 -35.10 -22.36 -26.36
CA LYS A 408 -34.33 -22.20 -25.09
C LYS A 408 -32.88 -21.77 -25.30
N LYS A 409 -32.39 -21.76 -26.51
CA LYS A 409 -31.10 -21.15 -26.91
C LYS A 409 -31.31 -19.66 -27.26
#